data_b455e82fdc2fd79cedf6152ff70ba229
#
_entry.id   b455e82fdc2fd79cedf6152ff70ba229
#
_cell.length_a   1.000
_cell.length_b   1.000
_cell.length_c   1.000
_cell.angle_alpha   90.00
_cell.angle_beta   90.00
_cell.angle_gamma   90.00
#
_symmetry.space_group_name_H-M   'P 1'
#
loop_
_entity.id
_entity.type
_entity.pdbx_description
1 polymer ?
#
loop_
_entity_poly.entity_id
_entity_poly.type
_entity_poly.pdbx_seq_one_letter_code
_entity_poly.pdbx_strand_id
1 'polypeptide(L)'
;MATQLETQPRPAVATPDRTRPDTRQWLCERIDGRVAAGVGIAWYVLFGIAQAIEPAPANPNAVPAWIESAISVVFLAALAVMLPGLIARRRWGLLASLGAAVVFVAATIACPTTGHHEFGLWWLGEMACAAALLGISVATLRRA
;
A
#
# COMPACT_ATOMS: atom_id res chain seq x y z
N MET A 1 -32.14 69.46 0.47
CA MET A 1 -31.87 68.27 -0.33
C MET A 1 -30.88 67.39 0.42
N ALA A 2 -31.35 66.37 1.11
CA ALA A 2 -30.49 65.44 1.85
C ALA A 2 -30.32 64.19 1.01
N THR A 3 -29.07 63.95 0.56
CA THR A 3 -28.70 62.77 -0.23
C THR A 3 -28.59 61.57 0.70
N GLN A 4 -29.53 60.62 0.62
CA GLN A 4 -29.43 59.35 1.31
C GLN A 4 -28.33 58.52 0.65
N LEU A 5 -27.23 58.29 1.35
CA LEU A 5 -26.22 57.29 0.99
C LEU A 5 -26.80 55.90 1.29
N GLU A 6 -27.27 55.24 0.23
CA GLU A 6 -27.74 53.87 0.24
C GLU A 6 -26.55 52.94 0.56
N THR A 7 -26.48 52.40 1.76
CA THR A 7 -25.42 51.46 2.20
C THR A 7 -25.72 50.13 1.53
N GLN A 8 -25.03 49.85 0.39
CA GLN A 8 -25.12 48.59 -0.31
C GLN A 8 -24.68 47.44 0.59
N PRO A 9 -25.49 46.40 0.81
CA PRO A 9 -25.10 45.27 1.64
C PRO A 9 -23.92 44.56 1.04
N ARG A 10 -22.85 44.38 1.82
CA ARG A 10 -21.64 43.68 1.44
C ARG A 10 -22.00 42.24 1.09
N PRO A 11 -21.61 41.71 -0.10
CA PRO A 11 -21.87 40.31 -0.44
C PRO A 11 -21.28 39.41 0.61
N ALA A 12 -22.06 38.48 1.14
CA ALA A 12 -21.62 37.47 2.08
C ALA A 12 -20.51 36.66 1.42
N VAL A 13 -19.31 36.76 1.99
CA VAL A 13 -18.17 35.91 1.59
C VAL A 13 -18.59 34.47 1.89
N ALA A 14 -18.82 33.70 0.82
CA ALA A 14 -19.13 32.28 0.93
C ALA A 14 -17.98 31.62 1.69
N THR A 15 -18.25 31.15 2.90
CA THR A 15 -17.30 30.35 3.68
C THR A 15 -17.01 29.08 2.87
N PRO A 16 -15.74 28.80 2.52
CA PRO A 16 -15.42 27.57 1.80
C PRO A 16 -15.86 26.37 2.64
N ASP A 17 -16.64 25.48 2.02
CA ASP A 17 -17.11 24.25 2.63
C ASP A 17 -15.90 23.37 3.01
N ARG A 18 -15.54 23.35 4.31
CA ARG A 18 -14.39 22.63 4.88
C ARG A 18 -14.63 21.13 5.04
N THR A 19 -15.66 20.56 4.49
CA THR A 19 -16.16 19.24 4.88
C THR A 19 -15.58 18.04 4.12
N ARG A 20 -14.68 18.23 3.14
CA ARG A 20 -13.94 17.11 2.54
C ARG A 20 -12.48 17.49 2.32
N PRO A 21 -11.53 16.84 3.01
CA PRO A 21 -10.12 16.96 2.64
C PRO A 21 -9.98 16.50 1.18
N ASP A 22 -9.36 17.34 0.35
CA ASP A 22 -9.03 16.97 -1.02
C ASP A 22 -8.18 15.70 -0.99
N THR A 23 -8.69 14.61 -1.58
CA THR A 23 -8.02 13.30 -1.62
C THR A 23 -6.58 13.43 -2.13
N ARG A 24 -6.36 14.33 -3.08
CA ARG A 24 -5.04 14.62 -3.65
C ARG A 24 -4.10 15.25 -2.61
N GLN A 25 -4.62 16.16 -1.80
CA GLN A 25 -3.88 16.83 -0.73
C GLN A 25 -3.49 15.83 0.35
N TRP A 26 -4.39 14.94 0.74
CA TRP A 26 -4.16 13.86 1.69
C TRP A 26 -3.08 12.88 1.20
N LEU A 27 -3.09 12.47 -0.06
CA LEU A 27 -2.08 11.59 -0.65
C LEU A 27 -0.68 12.21 -0.66
N CYS A 28 -0.59 13.51 -0.84
CA CYS A 28 0.67 14.26 -0.88
C CYS A 28 1.17 14.68 0.51
N GLU A 29 0.44 14.36 1.58
CA GLU A 29 0.85 14.68 2.94
C GLU A 29 2.15 13.94 3.32
N ARG A 30 3.00 14.63 4.07
CA ARG A 30 4.28 14.08 4.52
C ARG A 30 4.10 13.18 5.73
N ILE A 31 4.79 12.03 5.70
CA ILE A 31 4.88 11.09 6.81
C ILE A 31 6.22 11.24 7.54
N ASP A 32 6.28 10.77 8.77
CA ASP A 32 7.53 10.71 9.54
C ASP A 32 8.57 9.84 8.84
N GLY A 33 9.82 10.32 8.79
CA GLY A 33 10.92 9.61 8.14
C GLY A 33 11.24 8.27 8.80
N ARG A 34 11.03 8.12 10.11
CA ARG A 34 11.23 6.87 10.82
C ARG A 34 10.18 5.83 10.42
N VAL A 35 8.94 6.27 10.23
CA VAL A 35 7.86 5.42 9.73
C VAL A 35 8.17 4.94 8.32
N ALA A 36 8.57 5.84 7.42
CA ALA A 36 8.94 5.48 6.05
C ALA A 36 10.10 4.48 5.99
N ALA A 37 11.17 4.74 6.76
CA ALA A 37 12.32 3.85 6.86
C ALA A 37 11.94 2.49 7.47
N GLY A 38 11.15 2.49 8.55
CA GLY A 38 10.69 1.26 9.21
C GLY A 38 9.88 0.37 8.29
N VAL A 39 8.95 0.93 7.50
CA VAL A 39 8.19 0.19 6.49
C VAL A 39 9.12 -0.37 5.40
N GLY A 40 10.06 0.42 4.90
CA GLY A 40 11.02 -0.05 3.89
C GLY A 40 11.89 -1.19 4.39
N ILE A 41 12.41 -1.09 5.62
CA ILE A 41 13.21 -2.16 6.26
C ILE A 41 12.36 -3.41 6.47
N ALA A 42 11.12 -3.26 6.97
CA ALA A 42 10.21 -4.39 7.17
C ALA A 42 9.96 -5.14 5.85
N TRP A 43 9.74 -4.41 4.75
CA TRP A 43 9.60 -5.01 3.42
C TRP A 43 10.85 -5.77 3.00
N TYR A 44 12.02 -5.16 3.13
CA TYR A 44 13.27 -5.80 2.75
C TYR A 44 13.52 -7.09 3.54
N VAL A 45 13.32 -7.05 4.86
CA VAL A 45 13.60 -8.19 5.74
C VAL A 45 12.54 -9.28 5.59
N LEU A 46 11.25 -8.95 5.75
CA LEU A 46 10.19 -9.96 5.79
C LEU A 46 9.95 -10.59 4.41
N PHE A 47 9.99 -9.79 3.35
CA PHE A 47 9.88 -10.33 2.00
C PHE A 47 11.13 -11.15 1.64
N GLY A 48 12.33 -10.71 2.03
CA GLY A 48 13.56 -11.47 1.84
C GLY A 48 13.54 -12.82 2.56
N ILE A 49 13.02 -12.87 3.81
CA ILE A 49 12.84 -14.12 4.55
C ILE A 49 11.83 -15.03 3.82
N ALA A 50 10.68 -14.50 3.41
CA ALA A 50 9.67 -15.26 2.71
C ALA A 50 10.24 -15.92 1.45
N GLN A 51 10.96 -15.17 0.62
CA GLN A 51 11.60 -15.70 -0.59
C GLN A 51 12.70 -16.73 -0.29
N ALA A 52 13.39 -16.60 0.85
CA ALA A 52 14.47 -17.52 1.22
C ALA A 52 13.95 -18.88 1.72
N ILE A 53 12.74 -18.94 2.26
CA ILE A 53 12.13 -20.18 2.78
C ILE A 53 11.22 -20.88 1.77
N GLU A 54 10.85 -20.19 0.68
CA GLU A 54 10.01 -20.74 -0.37
C GLU A 54 10.76 -21.85 -1.12
N PRO A 55 10.20 -23.08 -1.23
CA PRO A 55 10.83 -24.17 -1.98
C PRO A 55 10.67 -23.97 -3.49
N ALA A 56 11.39 -24.76 -4.27
CA ALA A 56 11.14 -24.84 -5.71
C ALA A 56 9.71 -25.32 -6.00
N PRO A 57 9.06 -24.83 -7.07
CA PRO A 57 7.73 -25.27 -7.44
C PRO A 57 7.63 -26.77 -7.67
N ALA A 58 6.66 -27.44 -7.05
CA ALA A 58 6.39 -28.84 -7.27
C ALA A 58 5.76 -29.07 -8.67
N ASN A 59 4.92 -28.15 -9.09
CA ASN A 59 4.31 -28.15 -10.43
C ASN A 59 4.36 -26.76 -11.06
N PRO A 60 5.39 -26.45 -11.85
CA PRO A 60 5.54 -25.12 -12.47
C PRO A 60 4.45 -24.77 -13.49
N ASN A 61 3.65 -25.74 -13.93
CA ASN A 61 2.56 -25.54 -14.88
C ASN A 61 1.17 -25.52 -14.22
N ALA A 62 1.10 -25.55 -12.88
CA ALA A 62 -0.18 -25.55 -12.14
C ALA A 62 -0.99 -24.27 -12.35
N VAL A 63 -0.31 -23.15 -12.57
CA VAL A 63 -0.93 -21.85 -12.87
C VAL A 63 -0.58 -21.46 -14.31
N PRO A 64 -1.56 -21.00 -15.11
CA PRO A 64 -1.27 -20.47 -16.44
C PRO A 64 -0.26 -19.32 -16.37
N ALA A 65 0.78 -19.36 -17.20
CA ALA A 65 1.89 -18.38 -17.17
C ALA A 65 1.45 -16.92 -17.27
N TRP A 66 0.33 -16.62 -17.94
CA TRP A 66 -0.19 -15.25 -18.01
C TRP A 66 -0.76 -14.76 -16.69
N ILE A 67 -1.35 -15.65 -15.85
CA ILE A 67 -1.86 -15.29 -14.51
C ILE A 67 -0.67 -14.99 -13.58
N GLU A 68 0.33 -15.87 -13.58
CA GLU A 68 1.55 -15.68 -12.80
C GLU A 68 2.26 -14.39 -13.18
N SER A 69 2.42 -14.14 -14.47
CA SER A 69 3.00 -12.90 -14.99
C SER A 69 2.17 -11.67 -14.59
N ALA A 70 0.85 -11.73 -14.64
CA ALA A 70 -0.01 -10.63 -14.26
C ALA A 70 0.11 -10.29 -12.77
N ILE A 71 0.10 -11.29 -11.88
CA ILE A 71 0.30 -11.11 -10.44
C ILE A 71 1.66 -10.49 -10.16
N SER A 72 2.72 -11.03 -10.80
CA SER A 72 4.09 -10.51 -10.66
C SER A 72 4.21 -9.05 -11.12
N VAL A 73 3.61 -8.70 -12.26
CA VAL A 73 3.61 -7.33 -12.78
C VAL A 73 2.89 -6.38 -11.81
N VAL A 74 1.71 -6.75 -11.31
CA VAL A 74 0.96 -5.93 -10.35
C VAL A 74 1.75 -5.75 -9.06
N PHE A 75 2.37 -6.81 -8.55
CA PHE A 75 3.19 -6.76 -7.36
C PHE A 75 4.42 -5.86 -7.55
N LEU A 76 5.17 -6.06 -8.62
CA LEU A 76 6.35 -5.24 -8.94
C LEU A 76 5.98 -3.78 -9.18
N ALA A 77 4.86 -3.51 -9.84
CA ALA A 77 4.36 -2.14 -10.02
C ALA A 77 4.03 -1.49 -8.66
N ALA A 78 3.40 -2.22 -7.74
CA ALA A 78 3.13 -1.74 -6.40
C ALA A 78 4.42 -1.41 -5.62
N LEU A 79 5.45 -2.27 -5.71
CA LEU A 79 6.77 -2.01 -5.11
C LEU A 79 7.48 -0.82 -5.77
N ALA A 80 7.42 -0.71 -7.10
CA ALA A 80 8.01 0.40 -7.87
C ALA A 80 7.36 1.75 -7.51
N VAL A 81 6.08 1.76 -7.18
CA VAL A 81 5.37 2.93 -6.66
C VAL A 81 5.73 3.14 -5.18
N MET A 82 5.73 2.10 -4.35
CA MET A 82 5.98 2.18 -2.92
C MET A 82 7.33 2.84 -2.59
N LEU A 83 8.41 2.37 -3.22
CA LEU A 83 9.78 2.82 -2.88
C LEU A 83 9.97 4.34 -3.03
N PRO A 84 9.68 4.98 -4.19
CA PRO A 84 9.81 6.43 -4.30
C PRO A 84 8.84 7.18 -3.38
N GLY A 85 7.66 6.61 -3.07
CA GLY A 85 6.73 7.19 -2.11
C GLY A 85 7.28 7.24 -0.69
N LEU A 86 7.91 6.16 -0.24
CA LEU A 86 8.57 6.09 1.06
C LEU A 86 9.80 7.00 1.12
N ILE A 87 10.61 7.05 0.05
CA ILE A 87 11.78 7.95 -0.05
C ILE A 87 11.32 9.42 0.00
N ALA A 88 10.27 9.76 -0.73
CA ALA A 88 9.67 11.09 -0.71
C ALA A 88 8.87 11.39 0.57
N ARG A 89 8.73 10.40 1.47
CA ARG A 89 7.96 10.48 2.72
C ARG A 89 6.51 10.93 2.48
N ARG A 90 5.83 10.27 1.55
CA ARG A 90 4.45 10.60 1.16
C ARG A 90 3.49 9.47 1.51
N ARG A 91 2.24 9.81 1.88
CA ARG A 91 1.20 8.83 2.22
C ARG A 91 0.89 7.84 1.10
N TRP A 92 1.01 8.26 -0.16
CA TRP A 92 0.81 7.34 -1.29
C TRP A 92 1.83 6.16 -1.30
N GLY A 93 3.04 6.34 -0.72
CA GLY A 93 3.98 5.24 -0.51
C GLY A 93 3.45 4.19 0.48
N LEU A 94 2.76 4.62 1.55
CA LEU A 94 2.11 3.69 2.49
C LEU A 94 0.91 2.97 1.87
N LEU A 95 0.14 3.65 1.01
CA LEU A 95 -0.95 3.02 0.26
C LEU A 95 -0.43 1.96 -0.71
N ALA A 96 0.66 2.27 -1.41
CA ALA A 96 1.30 1.30 -2.30
C ALA A 96 1.86 0.10 -1.51
N SER A 97 2.42 0.33 -0.30
CA SER A 97 2.82 -0.72 0.64
C SER A 97 1.65 -1.62 1.03
N LEU A 98 0.50 -1.03 1.33
CA LEU A 98 -0.72 -1.80 1.63
C LEU A 98 -1.18 -2.61 0.42
N GLY A 99 -1.20 -2.02 -0.78
CA GLY A 99 -1.54 -2.72 -2.01
C GLY A 99 -0.61 -3.92 -2.29
N ALA A 100 0.71 -3.71 -2.18
CA ALA A 100 1.69 -4.77 -2.34
C ALA A 100 1.49 -5.89 -1.30
N ALA A 101 1.22 -5.55 -0.02
CA ALA A 101 0.98 -6.53 1.03
C ALA A 101 -0.29 -7.37 0.77
N VAL A 102 -1.36 -6.75 0.26
CA VAL A 102 -2.59 -7.47 -0.13
C VAL A 102 -2.31 -8.46 -1.26
N VAL A 103 -1.58 -8.03 -2.29
CA VAL A 103 -1.20 -8.91 -3.41
C VAL A 103 -0.31 -10.06 -2.91
N PHE A 104 0.63 -9.77 -2.01
CA PHE A 104 1.51 -10.79 -1.44
C PHE A 104 0.71 -11.82 -0.63
N VAL A 105 -0.19 -11.41 0.25
CA VAL A 105 -1.08 -12.35 0.98
C VAL A 105 -1.90 -13.19 0.02
N ALA A 106 -2.48 -12.59 -1.02
CA ALA A 106 -3.27 -13.31 -2.01
C ALA A 106 -2.42 -14.35 -2.78
N ALA A 107 -1.19 -13.99 -3.16
CA ALA A 107 -0.26 -14.90 -3.82
C ALA A 107 0.13 -16.07 -2.90
N THR A 108 0.49 -15.79 -1.63
CA THR A 108 0.84 -16.82 -0.64
C THR A 108 -0.30 -17.81 -0.39
N ILE A 109 -1.56 -17.37 -0.45
CA ILE A 109 -2.71 -18.28 -0.36
C ILE A 109 -2.90 -19.06 -1.66
N ALA A 110 -2.74 -18.42 -2.81
CA ALA A 110 -2.97 -19.03 -4.10
C ALA A 110 -1.96 -20.13 -4.43
N CYS A 111 -0.69 -19.96 -4.08
CA CYS A 111 0.38 -20.90 -4.42
C CYS A 111 0.09 -22.37 -4.03
N PRO A 112 -0.22 -22.70 -2.77
CA PRO A 112 -0.52 -24.09 -2.41
C PRO A 112 -1.93 -24.52 -2.84
N THR A 113 -2.91 -23.60 -2.90
CA THR A 113 -4.29 -23.94 -3.29
C THR A 113 -4.43 -24.30 -4.76
N THR A 114 -3.52 -23.79 -5.62
CA THR A 114 -3.44 -24.15 -7.03
C THR A 114 -2.57 -25.38 -7.30
N GLY A 115 -1.89 -25.92 -6.28
CA GLY A 115 -0.96 -27.04 -6.43
C GLY A 115 0.39 -26.62 -7.04
N HIS A 116 0.71 -25.35 -7.09
CA HIS A 116 2.01 -24.84 -7.55
C HIS A 116 3.13 -25.31 -6.60
N HIS A 117 2.87 -25.21 -5.29
CA HIS A 117 3.72 -25.76 -4.24
C HIS A 117 2.93 -26.72 -3.36
N GLU A 118 3.61 -27.70 -2.75
CA GLU A 118 3.03 -28.56 -1.73
C GLU A 118 2.90 -27.80 -0.40
N PHE A 119 1.86 -28.07 0.37
CA PHE A 119 1.70 -27.52 1.71
C PHE A 119 2.84 -27.98 2.63
N GLY A 120 3.45 -27.06 3.36
CA GLY A 120 4.53 -27.35 4.30
C GLY A 120 4.72 -26.25 5.33
N LEU A 121 5.68 -26.44 6.24
CA LEU A 121 6.01 -25.45 7.29
C LEU A 121 6.48 -24.11 6.69
N TRP A 122 7.09 -24.13 5.53
CA TRP A 122 7.50 -22.93 4.79
C TRP A 122 6.33 -21.97 4.55
N TRP A 123 5.16 -22.52 4.20
CA TRP A 123 3.96 -21.74 3.93
C TRP A 123 3.48 -20.96 5.17
N LEU A 124 3.58 -21.55 6.38
CA LEU A 124 3.26 -20.84 7.63
C LEU A 124 4.21 -19.66 7.87
N GLY A 125 5.50 -19.84 7.56
CA GLY A 125 6.50 -18.78 7.65
C GLY A 125 6.24 -17.65 6.68
N GLU A 126 5.96 -17.99 5.42
CA GLU A 126 5.62 -17.01 4.38
C GLU A 126 4.32 -16.25 4.72
N MET A 127 3.27 -16.96 5.16
CA MET A 127 2.02 -16.37 5.60
C MET A 127 2.23 -15.44 6.79
N ALA A 128 3.07 -15.80 7.76
CA ALA A 128 3.41 -14.93 8.89
C ALA A 128 4.11 -13.64 8.41
N CYS A 129 5.05 -13.73 7.48
CA CYS A 129 5.69 -12.57 6.88
C CYS A 129 4.69 -11.68 6.13
N ALA A 130 3.83 -12.27 5.31
CA ALA A 130 2.81 -11.55 4.55
C ALA A 130 1.80 -10.85 5.48
N ALA A 131 1.31 -11.54 6.51
CA ALA A 131 0.41 -10.99 7.52
C ALA A 131 1.07 -9.86 8.33
N ALA A 132 2.35 -10.00 8.69
CA ALA A 132 3.11 -8.95 9.37
C ALA A 132 3.25 -7.70 8.49
N LEU A 133 3.59 -7.85 7.20
CA LEU A 133 3.66 -6.74 6.25
C LEU A 133 2.31 -6.04 6.07
N LEU A 134 1.23 -6.80 5.97
CA LEU A 134 -0.13 -6.25 5.92
C LEU A 134 -0.46 -5.47 7.19
N GLY A 135 -0.20 -6.06 8.35
CA GLY A 135 -0.43 -5.42 9.66
C GLY A 135 0.36 -4.13 9.83
N ILE A 136 1.66 -4.13 9.48
CA ILE A 136 2.52 -2.94 9.52
C ILE A 136 1.97 -1.86 8.59
N SER A 137 1.60 -2.21 7.35
CA SER A 137 1.06 -1.27 6.37
C SER A 137 -0.24 -0.63 6.83
N VAL A 138 -1.17 -1.42 7.39
CA VAL A 138 -2.44 -0.91 7.97
C VAL A 138 -2.17 -0.02 9.18
N ALA A 139 -1.33 -0.48 10.12
CA ALA A 139 -1.04 0.26 11.35
C ALA A 139 -0.37 1.61 11.09
N THR A 140 0.58 1.64 10.16
CA THR A 140 1.27 2.89 9.78
C THR A 140 0.37 3.85 9.03
N LEU A 141 -0.49 3.34 8.13
CA LEU A 141 -1.44 4.18 7.39
C LEU A 141 -2.49 4.82 8.30
N ARG A 142 -2.93 4.10 9.37
CA ARG A 142 -3.88 4.63 10.35
C ARG A 142 -3.29 5.71 11.26
N ARG A 143 -1.97 5.71 11.45
CA ARG A 143 -1.25 6.67 12.32
C ARG A 143 -0.69 7.87 11.56
N ALA A 144 -0.59 7.77 10.25
CA ALA A 144 -0.09 8.83 9.39
C ALA A 144 -1.19 9.81 9.01
#